data_6b102fcb188bbf5383f9101a09c95681
#
_entry.id   6b102fcb188bbf5383f9101a09c95681
#
_cell.length_a   1.000
_cell.length_b   1.000
_cell.length_c   1.000
_cell.angle_alpha   90.00
_cell.angle_beta   90.00
_cell.angle_gamma   90.00
#
_symmetry.space_group_name_H-M   'P 1'
#
loop_
_entity.id
_entity.type
_entity.pdbx_description
1 polymer ?
#
loop_
_entity_poly.entity_id
_entity_poly.type
_entity_poly.pdbx_seq_one_letter_code
_entity_poly.pdbx_strand_id
1 'polypeptide(L)'
;MSKIAAVTIRTIRMAEEDVMAQDEISNFKFLIRRHCGGVEPIKYLNRETGEMETEQVYGEGFLRWAYGNPLGKLALHSFVKRPFFSKWYGNRMDKPKTIEKIAPFLETYGLDAEDFEKSPDKFTSFNDFFYRKLKPGARLIDETPIVLPADGRHLGFAKASEIESVFIKGQKFSVSGLLGSDELAKKYQDGPLLLSRLCPVDYHRFHFPCAGTPGETRTLNGPLFSVSPLALRQKLSYLWENKRTVTELVTKNFGTVICMEIGATCVGSIHQTFTPGQEVAKGDEKGYFAFGGSSTLLLFEPNSITLTNDLLESSRQMIELYAKVGTKAGYQLERDTQ
;
A
#
# COMPACT_ATOMS: atom_id res chain seq x y z
N MET A 1 3.57 -20.17 28.72
CA MET A 1 3.50 -19.94 27.25
C MET A 1 3.13 -21.26 26.59
N SER A 2 2.03 -21.34 25.86
CA SER A 2 1.53 -22.59 25.29
C SER A 2 2.44 -23.10 24.16
N LYS A 3 2.48 -24.42 23.95
CA LYS A 3 3.21 -25.05 22.84
C LYS A 3 2.93 -24.42 21.47
N ILE A 4 1.74 -23.84 21.29
CA ILE A 4 1.29 -23.13 20.08
C ILE A 4 2.09 -21.82 19.88
N ALA A 5 2.28 -21.03 20.95
CA ALA A 5 3.08 -19.79 20.87
C ALA A 5 4.55 -20.09 20.53
N ALA A 6 5.10 -21.16 21.09
CA ALA A 6 6.49 -21.58 20.80
C ALA A 6 6.66 -22.07 19.36
N VAL A 7 5.68 -22.81 18.82
CA VAL A 7 5.65 -23.25 17.41
C VAL A 7 5.52 -22.04 16.48
N THR A 8 4.65 -21.09 16.80
CA THR A 8 4.44 -19.88 16.00
C THR A 8 5.71 -19.01 15.96
N ILE A 9 6.37 -18.79 17.09
CA ILE A 9 7.63 -18.04 17.16
C ILE A 9 8.75 -18.75 16.40
N ARG A 10 8.83 -20.06 16.47
CA ARG A 10 9.82 -20.85 15.74
C ARG A 10 9.57 -20.80 14.22
N THR A 11 8.33 -20.87 13.77
CA THR A 11 7.95 -20.77 12.36
C THR A 11 8.20 -19.37 11.80
N ILE A 12 7.93 -18.33 12.60
CA ILE A 12 8.25 -16.93 12.23
C ILE A 12 9.76 -16.73 12.13
N ARG A 13 10.53 -17.33 13.05
CA ARG A 13 11.99 -17.25 13.05
C ARG A 13 12.61 -17.99 11.86
N MET A 14 12.05 -19.14 11.48
CA MET A 14 12.44 -19.87 10.26
C MET A 14 12.11 -19.07 8.99
N ALA A 15 10.96 -18.43 8.92
CA ALA A 15 10.60 -17.55 7.79
C ALA A 15 11.53 -16.32 7.68
N GLU A 16 12.11 -15.87 8.79
CA GLU A 16 13.10 -14.77 8.79
C GLU A 16 14.50 -15.23 8.36
N GLU A 17 14.87 -16.47 8.68
CA GLU A 17 16.14 -17.10 8.26
C GLU A 17 16.09 -17.48 6.76
N ASP A 18 14.92 -17.87 6.25
CA ASP A 18 14.70 -18.28 4.86
C ASP A 18 14.78 -17.13 3.84
N VAL A 19 14.70 -15.88 4.26
CA VAL A 19 14.97 -14.71 3.39
C VAL A 19 16.47 -14.62 3.03
N MET A 20 17.33 -15.37 3.73
CA MET A 20 18.78 -15.28 3.61
C MET A 20 19.51 -16.56 3.12
N ALA A 21 18.82 -17.67 2.93
CA ALA A 21 19.44 -18.93 2.49
C ALA A 21 18.73 -19.50 1.24
N GLN A 22 19.32 -19.25 0.06
CA GLN A 22 18.76 -19.73 -1.23
C GLN A 22 18.67 -21.27 -1.34
N ASP A 23 19.48 -22.02 -0.62
CA ASP A 23 19.50 -23.51 -0.69
C ASP A 23 18.39 -24.15 0.13
N GLU A 24 17.94 -23.56 1.23
CA GLU A 24 16.78 -24.04 1.99
C GLU A 24 15.44 -23.67 1.32
N ILE A 25 15.41 -22.60 0.53
CA ILE A 25 14.23 -22.16 -0.26
C ILE A 25 13.77 -23.27 -1.22
N SER A 26 14.67 -24.07 -1.76
CA SER A 26 14.34 -25.16 -2.71
C SER A 26 13.53 -26.27 -2.05
N ASN A 27 13.90 -26.70 -0.84
CA ASN A 27 13.22 -27.76 -0.11
C ASN A 27 11.89 -27.27 0.50
N PHE A 28 11.80 -26.02 0.93
CA PHE A 28 10.58 -25.42 1.45
C PHE A 28 9.58 -25.12 0.32
N LYS A 29 10.03 -24.68 -0.86
CA LYS A 29 9.19 -24.59 -2.08
C LYS A 29 8.60 -25.93 -2.49
N PHE A 30 9.31 -27.02 -2.33
CA PHE A 30 8.83 -28.39 -2.64
C PHE A 30 7.73 -28.85 -1.68
N LEU A 31 7.84 -28.56 -0.39
CA LEU A 31 6.83 -28.87 0.64
C LEU A 31 5.56 -28.03 0.49
N ILE A 32 5.70 -26.73 0.18
CA ILE A 32 4.56 -25.83 -0.04
C ILE A 32 3.80 -26.17 -1.32
N ARG A 33 4.47 -26.56 -2.41
CA ARG A 33 3.82 -26.96 -3.66
C ARG A 33 2.90 -28.17 -3.52
N ARG A 34 3.11 -29.03 -2.54
CA ARG A 34 2.26 -30.21 -2.27
C ARG A 34 0.96 -29.91 -1.52
N HIS A 35 0.86 -28.76 -0.82
CA HIS A 35 -0.28 -28.47 0.06
C HIS A 35 -1.06 -27.20 -0.29
N CYS A 36 -0.58 -26.38 -1.23
CA CYS A 36 -1.31 -25.18 -1.69
C CYS A 36 -1.67 -25.35 -3.15
N GLY A 37 -2.96 -25.51 -3.44
CA GLY A 37 -3.49 -25.39 -4.79
C GLY A 37 -2.93 -24.13 -5.45
N GLY A 38 -2.49 -24.21 -6.71
CA GLY A 38 -1.77 -23.19 -7.43
C GLY A 38 -2.51 -21.84 -7.38
N VAL A 39 -1.98 -20.91 -6.61
CA VAL A 39 -2.45 -19.52 -6.65
C VAL A 39 -1.81 -18.90 -7.88
N GLU A 40 -2.63 -18.38 -8.79
CA GLU A 40 -2.17 -17.70 -10.00
C GLU A 40 -1.20 -16.56 -9.65
N PRO A 41 -0.14 -16.34 -10.46
CA PRO A 41 0.78 -15.23 -10.29
C PRO A 41 0.03 -13.91 -10.29
N ILE A 42 0.46 -12.98 -9.43
CA ILE A 42 -0.08 -11.62 -9.43
C ILE A 42 0.54 -10.88 -10.61
N LYS A 43 -0.28 -10.54 -11.59
CA LYS A 43 0.14 -9.77 -12.76
C LYS A 43 -0.35 -8.34 -12.65
N TYR A 44 0.42 -7.41 -13.17
CA TYR A 44 0.09 -5.99 -13.27
C TYR A 44 0.57 -5.44 -14.63
N LEU A 45 -0.05 -4.36 -15.07
CA LEU A 45 0.38 -3.63 -16.25
C LEU A 45 1.37 -2.54 -15.82
N ASN A 46 2.55 -2.53 -16.39
CA ASN A 46 3.50 -1.44 -16.16
C ASN A 46 3.19 -0.29 -17.14
N ARG A 47 2.85 0.88 -16.59
CA ARG A 47 2.49 2.06 -17.41
C ARG A 47 3.64 2.57 -18.28
N GLU A 48 4.87 2.46 -17.78
CA GLU A 48 6.07 2.99 -18.46
C GLU A 48 6.45 2.13 -19.65
N THR A 49 6.42 0.81 -19.52
CA THR A 49 6.77 -0.15 -20.57
C THR A 49 5.58 -0.56 -21.44
N GLY A 50 4.35 -0.44 -20.93
CA GLY A 50 3.15 -0.98 -21.56
C GLY A 50 3.02 -2.51 -21.47
N GLU A 51 3.88 -3.17 -20.71
CA GLU A 51 3.97 -4.63 -20.65
C GLU A 51 3.29 -5.19 -19.38
N MET A 52 2.81 -6.44 -19.50
CA MET A 52 2.30 -7.20 -18.35
C MET A 52 3.47 -7.84 -17.61
N GLU A 53 3.64 -7.47 -16.36
CA GLU A 53 4.68 -7.97 -15.48
C GLU A 53 4.12 -8.85 -14.36
N THR A 54 4.97 -9.67 -13.75
CA THR A 54 4.61 -10.52 -12.61
C THR A 54 5.24 -9.98 -11.34
N GLU A 55 4.43 -9.76 -10.31
CA GLU A 55 4.89 -9.27 -9.02
C GLU A 55 5.75 -10.30 -8.31
N GLN A 56 6.93 -9.88 -7.88
CA GLN A 56 7.77 -10.62 -6.94
C GLN A 56 7.32 -10.28 -5.51
N VAL A 57 6.51 -11.15 -4.92
CA VAL A 57 5.91 -10.88 -3.61
C VAL A 57 6.93 -11.10 -2.49
N TYR A 58 7.29 -10.01 -1.78
CA TYR A 58 8.12 -10.11 -0.59
C TYR A 58 7.45 -10.97 0.49
N GLY A 59 8.16 -11.98 0.98
CA GLY A 59 7.61 -12.88 2.00
C GLY A 59 6.44 -13.74 1.54
N GLU A 60 6.34 -14.06 0.24
CA GLU A 60 5.24 -14.83 -0.35
C GLU A 60 4.94 -16.13 0.40
N GLY A 61 5.97 -16.88 0.79
CA GLY A 61 5.82 -18.12 1.55
C GLY A 61 5.09 -17.90 2.88
N PHE A 62 5.43 -16.85 3.61
CA PHE A 62 4.73 -16.49 4.84
C PHE A 62 3.28 -16.08 4.59
N LEU A 63 3.02 -15.25 3.57
CA LEU A 63 1.66 -14.83 3.23
C LEU A 63 0.79 -16.01 2.81
N ARG A 64 1.32 -16.90 1.97
CA ARG A 64 0.62 -18.13 1.56
C ARG A 64 0.30 -19.02 2.75
N TRP A 65 1.24 -19.20 3.67
CA TRP A 65 1.01 -19.95 4.89
C TRP A 65 -0.03 -19.26 5.80
N ALA A 66 0.10 -17.97 6.07
CA ALA A 66 -0.76 -17.24 6.98
C ALA A 66 -2.21 -17.15 6.50
N TYR A 67 -2.43 -17.02 5.20
CA TYR A 67 -3.76 -16.86 4.60
C TYR A 67 -4.31 -18.16 3.99
N GLY A 68 -3.46 -19.11 3.60
CA GLY A 68 -3.86 -20.37 2.94
C GLY A 68 -3.99 -21.59 3.87
N ASN A 69 -3.41 -21.54 5.08
CA ASN A 69 -3.36 -22.68 6.01
C ASN A 69 -4.21 -22.41 7.26
N PRO A 70 -4.99 -23.38 7.78
CA PRO A 70 -5.79 -23.21 9.00
C PRO A 70 -4.98 -22.78 10.21
N LEU A 71 -3.78 -23.34 10.44
CA LEU A 71 -2.88 -22.95 11.53
C LEU A 71 -2.31 -21.55 11.29
N GLY A 72 -1.99 -21.19 10.04
CA GLY A 72 -1.57 -19.86 9.66
C GLY A 72 -2.67 -18.83 9.93
N LYS A 73 -3.92 -19.14 9.57
CA LYS A 73 -5.08 -18.29 9.87
C LYS A 73 -5.27 -18.10 11.39
N LEU A 74 -5.11 -19.16 12.18
CA LEU A 74 -5.17 -19.07 13.63
C LEU A 74 -4.06 -18.14 14.17
N ALA A 75 -2.82 -18.29 13.71
CA ALA A 75 -1.70 -17.43 14.08
C ALA A 75 -1.93 -15.97 13.65
N LEU A 76 -2.43 -15.75 12.42
CA LEU A 76 -2.80 -14.45 11.89
C LEU A 76 -3.82 -13.75 12.80
N HIS A 77 -4.93 -14.42 13.12
CA HIS A 77 -6.01 -13.85 13.92
C HIS A 77 -5.65 -13.66 15.38
N SER A 78 -4.81 -14.51 15.95
CA SER A 78 -4.41 -14.45 17.35
C SER A 78 -3.29 -13.46 17.62
N PHE A 79 -2.34 -13.34 16.71
CA PHE A 79 -1.07 -12.67 16.98
C PHE A 79 -0.62 -11.68 15.89
N VAL A 80 -0.52 -12.11 14.62
CA VAL A 80 0.13 -11.34 13.55
C VAL A 80 -0.58 -10.02 13.23
N LYS A 81 -1.93 -10.00 13.24
CA LYS A 81 -2.73 -8.79 13.00
C LYS A 81 -2.67 -7.75 14.12
N ARG A 82 -2.04 -8.07 15.26
CA ARG A 82 -2.01 -7.18 16.42
C ARG A 82 -0.97 -6.06 16.23
N PRO A 83 -1.28 -4.82 16.62
CA PRO A 83 -0.33 -3.71 16.56
C PRO A 83 0.99 -3.98 17.30
N PHE A 84 0.93 -4.76 18.39
CA PHE A 84 2.11 -5.20 19.13
C PHE A 84 3.11 -5.96 18.24
N PHE A 85 2.64 -6.88 17.40
CA PHE A 85 3.51 -7.65 16.50
C PHE A 85 4.21 -6.72 15.50
N SER A 86 3.45 -5.84 14.86
CA SER A 86 4.01 -4.87 13.90
C SER A 86 4.99 -3.91 14.57
N LYS A 87 4.70 -3.45 15.80
CA LYS A 87 5.62 -2.61 16.57
C LYS A 87 6.92 -3.34 16.93
N TRP A 88 6.81 -4.60 17.38
CA TRP A 88 7.97 -5.44 17.70
C TRP A 88 8.85 -5.66 16.47
N TYR A 89 8.22 -5.99 15.34
CA TYR A 89 8.93 -6.20 14.09
C TYR A 89 9.58 -4.90 13.57
N GLY A 90 8.86 -3.77 13.59
CA GLY A 90 9.39 -2.46 13.24
C GLY A 90 10.62 -2.09 14.06
N ASN A 91 10.53 -2.20 15.40
CA ASN A 91 11.68 -1.96 16.30
C ASN A 91 12.88 -2.86 16.00
N ARG A 92 12.65 -4.06 15.45
CA ARG A 92 13.74 -4.96 15.03
C ARG A 92 14.40 -4.44 13.76
N MET A 93 13.62 -3.87 12.83
CA MET A 93 14.13 -3.30 11.57
C MET A 93 14.85 -1.95 11.76
N ASP A 94 14.68 -1.29 12.91
CA ASP A 94 15.41 -0.08 13.30
C ASP A 94 16.83 -0.37 13.83
N LYS A 95 17.16 -1.63 14.09
CA LYS A 95 18.49 -1.99 14.64
C LYS A 95 19.59 -1.87 13.58
N PRO A 96 20.79 -1.33 13.93
CA PRO A 96 21.90 -1.18 12.99
C PRO A 96 22.32 -2.50 12.31
N LYS A 97 22.21 -3.63 13.00
CA LYS A 97 22.50 -4.95 12.43
C LYS A 97 21.71 -5.26 11.16
N THR A 98 20.55 -4.60 10.94
CA THR A 98 19.70 -4.83 9.77
C THR A 98 20.22 -4.17 8.48
N ILE A 99 21.27 -3.34 8.56
CA ILE A 99 21.95 -2.74 7.39
C ILE A 99 22.43 -3.84 6.44
N GLU A 100 22.90 -4.96 6.95
CA GLU A 100 23.36 -6.10 6.16
C GLU A 100 22.30 -6.68 5.22
N LYS A 101 21.01 -6.38 5.44
CA LYS A 101 19.89 -6.81 4.60
C LYS A 101 19.69 -5.92 3.36
N ILE A 102 20.28 -4.72 3.33
CA ILE A 102 20.01 -3.74 2.26
C ILE A 102 20.59 -4.21 0.92
N ALA A 103 21.86 -4.59 0.89
CA ALA A 103 22.53 -5.02 -0.35
C ALA A 103 21.86 -6.25 -0.98
N PRO A 104 21.58 -7.35 -0.25
CA PRO A 104 20.83 -8.48 -0.80
C PRO A 104 19.42 -8.13 -1.26
N PHE A 105 18.75 -7.17 -0.60
CA PHE A 105 17.43 -6.71 -1.00
C PHE A 105 17.49 -5.96 -2.34
N LEU A 106 18.44 -5.04 -2.50
CA LEU A 106 18.64 -4.31 -3.77
C LEU A 106 18.92 -5.26 -4.92
N GLU A 107 19.81 -6.24 -4.71
CA GLU A 107 20.17 -7.24 -5.71
C GLU A 107 18.97 -8.13 -6.09
N THR A 108 18.27 -8.68 -5.08
CA THR A 108 17.14 -9.60 -5.30
C THR A 108 16.01 -8.96 -6.10
N TYR A 109 15.74 -7.68 -5.86
CA TYR A 109 14.62 -6.97 -6.48
C TYR A 109 15.03 -6.04 -7.62
N GLY A 110 16.32 -5.98 -7.96
CA GLY A 110 16.83 -5.15 -9.06
C GLY A 110 16.60 -3.65 -8.85
N LEU A 111 16.68 -3.19 -7.59
CA LEU A 111 16.43 -1.78 -7.28
C LEU A 111 17.64 -0.92 -7.61
N ASP A 112 17.41 0.10 -8.44
CA ASP A 112 18.43 1.09 -8.73
C ASP A 112 18.55 2.10 -7.56
N ALA A 113 19.77 2.23 -7.07
CA ALA A 113 20.09 3.16 -5.99
C ALA A 113 20.46 4.57 -6.50
N GLU A 114 20.52 4.79 -7.80
CA GLU A 114 20.88 6.10 -8.37
C GLU A 114 19.87 7.20 -8.01
N ASP A 115 18.60 6.84 -7.86
CA ASP A 115 17.53 7.75 -7.44
C ASP A 115 17.59 8.13 -5.96
N PHE A 116 18.36 7.43 -5.13
CA PHE A 116 18.32 7.63 -3.67
C PHE A 116 19.06 8.91 -3.26
N GLU A 117 18.48 9.65 -2.30
CA GLU A 117 19.14 10.82 -1.70
C GLU A 117 20.45 10.42 -0.97
N LYS A 118 20.41 9.28 -0.25
CA LYS A 118 21.56 8.68 0.43
C LYS A 118 22.03 7.45 -0.33
N SER A 119 23.34 7.28 -0.48
CA SER A 119 23.88 6.01 -0.98
C SER A 119 23.58 4.85 -0.01
N PRO A 120 23.48 3.60 -0.48
CA PRO A 120 23.07 2.45 0.33
C PRO A 120 23.91 2.21 1.60
N ASP A 121 25.18 2.58 1.58
CA ASP A 121 26.11 2.49 2.72
C ASP A 121 25.89 3.52 3.82
N LYS A 122 25.08 4.55 3.57
CA LYS A 122 24.76 5.64 4.51
C LYS A 122 23.50 5.42 5.34
N PHE A 123 22.73 4.38 5.05
CA PHE A 123 21.58 4.04 5.87
C PHE A 123 21.99 3.45 7.22
N THR A 124 21.24 3.81 8.26
CA THR A 124 21.55 3.40 9.64
C THR A 124 20.82 2.13 10.07
N SER A 125 19.81 1.71 9.30
CA SER A 125 19.03 0.50 9.51
C SER A 125 18.29 0.11 8.23
N PHE A 126 17.69 -1.09 8.21
CA PHE A 126 16.82 -1.46 7.10
C PHE A 126 15.56 -0.59 7.02
N ASN A 127 15.05 -0.12 8.15
CA ASN A 127 13.89 0.76 8.17
C ASN A 127 14.23 2.16 7.62
N ASP A 128 15.41 2.72 7.94
CA ASP A 128 15.91 3.99 7.34
C ASP A 128 15.99 3.88 5.80
N PHE A 129 16.46 2.73 5.28
CA PHE A 129 16.42 2.43 3.86
C PHE A 129 14.99 2.29 3.32
N PHE A 130 14.10 1.66 4.07
CA PHE A 130 12.74 1.37 3.62
C PHE A 130 11.95 2.63 3.32
N TYR A 131 11.97 3.65 4.22
CA TYR A 131 11.35 4.95 3.98
C TYR A 131 12.33 6.00 3.42
N ARG A 132 13.32 5.54 2.65
CA ARG A 132 14.33 6.37 1.99
C ARG A 132 13.73 7.58 1.30
N LYS A 133 14.49 8.68 1.25
CA LYS A 133 14.21 9.82 0.37
C LYS A 133 14.85 9.59 -0.99
N LEU A 134 14.23 10.17 -2.00
CA LEU A 134 14.77 10.22 -3.35
C LEU A 134 15.41 11.60 -3.60
N LYS A 135 16.33 11.65 -4.55
CA LYS A 135 16.93 12.89 -5.02
C LYS A 135 15.87 13.83 -5.59
N PRO A 136 16.03 15.15 -5.48
CA PRO A 136 15.20 16.10 -6.21
C PRO A 136 15.16 15.77 -7.70
N GLY A 137 13.98 15.71 -8.30
CA GLY A 137 13.80 15.38 -9.72
C GLY A 137 13.78 13.88 -10.05
N ALA A 138 14.05 12.97 -9.11
CA ALA A 138 13.92 11.52 -9.33
C ALA A 138 12.46 11.08 -9.63
N ARG A 139 11.51 11.91 -9.26
CA ARG A 139 10.09 11.78 -9.63
C ARG A 139 9.61 13.10 -10.23
N LEU A 140 9.26 13.03 -11.51
CA LEU A 140 8.71 14.18 -12.23
C LEU A 140 7.22 14.31 -11.88
N ILE A 141 6.81 15.55 -11.57
CA ILE A 141 5.40 15.86 -11.31
C ILE A 141 4.76 16.30 -12.61
N ASP A 142 3.81 15.50 -13.10
CA ASP A 142 3.06 15.75 -14.33
C ASP A 142 2.25 17.06 -14.23
N GLU A 143 2.05 17.73 -15.36
CA GLU A 143 1.30 18.99 -15.46
C GLU A 143 -0.22 18.80 -15.21
N THR A 144 -0.74 17.58 -15.34
CA THR A 144 -2.17 17.30 -15.10
C THR A 144 -2.61 17.75 -13.70
N PRO A 145 -3.85 18.15 -13.55
CA PRO A 145 -4.38 18.66 -12.27
C PRO A 145 -4.23 17.70 -11.10
N ILE A 146 -4.26 16.38 -11.38
CA ILE A 146 -4.20 15.34 -10.36
C ILE A 146 -3.14 14.32 -10.74
N VAL A 147 -2.26 14.02 -9.79
CA VAL A 147 -1.17 13.06 -9.95
C VAL A 147 -1.30 11.89 -8.97
N LEU A 148 -0.61 10.78 -9.27
CA LEU A 148 -0.55 9.62 -8.39
C LEU A 148 0.16 9.97 -7.09
N PRO A 149 -0.37 9.53 -5.92
CA PRO A 149 0.15 9.91 -4.62
C PRO A 149 1.36 9.08 -4.16
N ALA A 150 1.69 7.99 -4.82
CA ALA A 150 2.77 7.07 -4.42
C ALA A 150 3.28 6.27 -5.61
N ASP A 151 4.50 5.71 -5.50
CA ASP A 151 4.94 4.60 -6.35
C ASP A 151 4.13 3.35 -5.96
N GLY A 152 3.63 2.60 -6.94
CA GLY A 152 2.92 1.37 -6.63
C GLY A 152 1.99 0.88 -7.73
N ARG A 153 1.08 -0.01 -7.33
CA ARG A 153 0.05 -0.59 -8.19
C ARG A 153 -1.28 0.08 -7.88
N HIS A 154 -1.90 0.61 -8.91
CA HIS A 154 -3.06 1.49 -8.81
C HIS A 154 -4.30 0.85 -9.40
N LEU A 155 -5.43 1.05 -8.74
CA LEU A 155 -6.77 0.76 -9.24
C LEU A 155 -7.61 2.03 -9.17
N GLY A 156 -8.24 2.39 -10.28
CA GLY A 156 -9.09 3.56 -10.39
C GLY A 156 -10.54 3.18 -10.68
N PHE A 157 -11.48 3.80 -9.98
CA PHE A 157 -12.92 3.58 -10.14
C PHE A 157 -13.61 4.91 -10.38
N ALA A 158 -14.53 4.95 -11.34
CA ALA A 158 -15.32 6.15 -11.61
C ALA A 158 -16.25 6.49 -10.43
N LYS A 159 -16.67 5.46 -9.69
CA LYS A 159 -17.43 5.60 -8.44
C LYS A 159 -16.85 4.67 -7.38
N ALA A 160 -16.74 5.14 -6.15
CA ALA A 160 -16.25 4.34 -5.04
C ALA A 160 -17.05 3.06 -4.80
N SER A 161 -18.35 3.08 -5.10
CA SER A 161 -19.23 1.90 -5.04
C SER A 161 -18.87 0.80 -6.04
N GLU A 162 -18.15 1.10 -7.12
CA GLU A 162 -17.76 0.11 -8.14
C GLU A 162 -16.65 -0.85 -7.67
N ILE A 163 -15.92 -0.51 -6.63
CA ILE A 163 -14.83 -1.35 -6.09
C ILE A 163 -15.33 -2.75 -5.68
N GLU A 164 -16.60 -2.89 -5.32
CA GLU A 164 -17.21 -4.16 -4.94
C GLU A 164 -17.16 -5.19 -6.08
N SER A 165 -17.27 -4.74 -7.32
CA SER A 165 -17.31 -5.61 -8.49
C SER A 165 -15.97 -6.25 -8.82
N VAL A 166 -14.87 -5.68 -8.32
CA VAL A 166 -13.49 -6.05 -8.72
C VAL A 166 -12.88 -7.13 -7.84
N PHE A 167 -13.11 -7.11 -6.53
CA PHE A 167 -12.34 -7.97 -5.64
C PHE A 167 -13.02 -9.31 -5.31
N ILE A 168 -14.29 -9.33 -4.93
CA ILE A 168 -14.98 -10.57 -4.55
C ILE A 168 -16.49 -10.42 -4.78
N LYS A 169 -17.08 -11.30 -5.58
CA LYS A 169 -18.54 -11.37 -5.73
C LYS A 169 -19.20 -11.58 -4.36
N GLY A 170 -20.11 -10.67 -3.99
CA GLY A 170 -20.92 -10.76 -2.78
C GLY A 170 -20.35 -10.12 -1.52
N GLN A 171 -19.15 -9.52 -1.55
CA GLN A 171 -18.69 -8.66 -0.44
C GLN A 171 -19.03 -7.21 -0.76
N LYS A 172 -19.81 -6.57 0.13
CA LYS A 172 -20.13 -5.14 0.01
C LYS A 172 -18.97 -4.30 0.50
N PHE A 173 -18.53 -3.33 -0.30
CA PHE A 173 -17.57 -2.32 0.10
C PHE A 173 -18.27 -1.25 0.94
N SER A 174 -17.75 -0.96 2.10
CA SER A 174 -18.34 0.03 2.99
C SER A 174 -17.54 1.33 2.97
N VAL A 175 -18.00 2.30 2.19
CA VAL A 175 -17.43 3.67 2.21
C VAL A 175 -17.58 4.28 3.61
N SER A 176 -18.70 4.02 4.29
CA SER A 176 -18.93 4.44 5.69
C SER A 176 -17.93 3.77 6.64
N GLY A 177 -17.75 2.46 6.51
CA GLY A 177 -16.72 1.74 7.27
C GLY A 177 -15.31 2.30 6.99
N LEU A 178 -15.00 2.59 5.73
CA LEU A 178 -13.71 3.14 5.31
C LEU A 178 -13.45 4.51 5.93
N LEU A 179 -14.40 5.43 5.85
CA LEU A 179 -14.29 6.81 6.33
C LEU A 179 -14.59 6.95 7.83
N GLY A 180 -15.24 5.95 8.44
CA GLY A 180 -15.71 6.02 9.82
C GLY A 180 -16.75 7.14 10.03
N SER A 181 -17.51 7.49 8.98
CA SER A 181 -18.54 8.53 8.97
C SER A 181 -19.55 8.28 7.87
N ASP A 182 -20.83 8.19 8.26
CA ASP A 182 -21.94 8.03 7.31
C ASP A 182 -22.17 9.30 6.49
N GLU A 183 -21.91 10.46 7.06
CA GLU A 183 -22.00 11.76 6.39
C GLU A 183 -20.99 11.86 5.24
N LEU A 184 -19.71 11.58 5.54
CA LEU A 184 -18.70 11.55 4.51
C LEU A 184 -18.97 10.46 3.46
N ALA A 185 -19.48 9.31 3.86
CA ALA A 185 -19.82 8.24 2.93
C ALA A 185 -20.86 8.69 1.91
N LYS A 186 -21.93 9.36 2.34
CA LYS A 186 -22.95 9.92 1.44
C LYS A 186 -22.37 10.92 0.45
N LYS A 187 -21.36 11.71 0.89
CA LYS A 187 -20.70 12.70 0.06
C LYS A 187 -19.82 12.07 -1.02
N TYR A 188 -19.13 10.95 -0.72
CA TYR A 188 -18.08 10.40 -1.58
C TYR A 188 -18.43 9.08 -2.28
N GLN A 189 -19.51 8.36 -1.92
CA GLN A 189 -19.82 7.04 -2.46
C GLN A 189 -19.96 6.99 -3.99
N ASP A 190 -20.43 8.06 -4.59
CA ASP A 190 -20.66 8.18 -6.04
C ASP A 190 -19.52 8.96 -6.74
N GLY A 191 -18.49 9.33 -6.00
CA GLY A 191 -17.31 10.01 -6.51
C GLY A 191 -16.19 9.06 -6.90
N PRO A 192 -15.21 9.52 -7.68
CA PRO A 192 -14.04 8.73 -8.06
C PRO A 192 -13.21 8.27 -6.87
N LEU A 193 -12.66 7.05 -6.98
CA LEU A 193 -11.77 6.45 -6.02
C LEU A 193 -10.49 5.97 -6.71
N LEU A 194 -9.34 6.28 -6.11
CA LEU A 194 -8.04 5.77 -6.51
C LEU A 194 -7.41 5.03 -5.33
N LEU A 195 -7.17 3.74 -5.49
CA LEU A 195 -6.43 2.89 -4.54
C LEU A 195 -5.02 2.65 -5.07
N SER A 196 -4.00 2.94 -4.25
CA SER A 196 -2.60 2.71 -4.58
C SER A 196 -1.99 1.76 -3.54
N ARG A 197 -1.50 0.63 -3.98
CA ARG A 197 -0.87 -0.39 -3.16
C ARG A 197 0.65 -0.33 -3.33
N LEU A 198 1.36 -0.10 -2.23
CA LEU A 198 2.80 -0.05 -2.20
C LEU A 198 3.34 -1.42 -1.75
N CYS A 199 4.11 -2.06 -2.61
CA CYS A 199 4.84 -3.28 -2.25
C CYS A 199 6.12 -2.92 -1.48
N PRO A 200 6.69 -3.83 -0.69
CA PRO A 200 7.91 -3.56 0.08
C PRO A 200 9.10 -3.05 -0.75
N VAL A 201 9.10 -3.31 -2.05
CA VAL A 201 10.15 -2.85 -2.99
C VAL A 201 9.96 -1.40 -3.45
N ASP A 202 8.73 -0.88 -3.35
CA ASP A 202 8.41 0.45 -3.85
C ASP A 202 8.99 1.57 -2.97
N TYR A 203 8.86 2.79 -3.39
CA TYR A 203 9.14 4.00 -2.60
C TYR A 203 8.01 4.22 -1.60
N HIS A 204 8.32 4.25 -0.30
CA HIS A 204 7.31 4.24 0.77
C HIS A 204 6.95 5.62 1.34
N ARG A 205 7.25 6.70 0.60
CA ARG A 205 6.70 8.03 0.87
C ARG A 205 5.49 8.28 -0.02
N PHE A 206 4.51 8.99 0.52
CA PHE A 206 3.29 9.35 -0.19
C PHE A 206 3.15 10.88 -0.23
N HIS A 207 2.52 11.36 -1.29
CA HIS A 207 2.52 12.75 -1.69
C HIS A 207 1.09 13.28 -1.92
N PHE A 208 0.92 14.58 -1.86
CA PHE A 208 -0.36 15.22 -2.16
C PHE A 208 -0.66 15.11 -3.67
N PRO A 209 -1.87 14.63 -4.05
CA PRO A 209 -2.23 14.43 -5.46
C PRO A 209 -2.50 15.74 -6.20
N CYS A 210 -2.79 16.81 -5.50
CA CYS A 210 -3.09 18.14 -6.02
C CYS A 210 -2.77 19.20 -4.95
N ALA A 211 -2.73 20.47 -5.36
CA ALA A 211 -2.57 21.59 -4.43
C ALA A 211 -3.82 21.80 -3.58
N GLY A 212 -3.64 22.25 -2.34
CA GLY A 212 -4.74 22.54 -1.42
C GLY A 212 -4.27 22.82 0.00
N THR A 213 -5.23 22.92 0.92
CA THR A 213 -4.96 23.10 2.35
C THR A 213 -5.42 21.86 3.10
N PRO A 214 -4.50 21.04 3.62
CA PRO A 214 -4.85 19.86 4.39
C PRO A 214 -5.30 20.23 5.80
N GLY A 215 -6.37 19.60 6.25
CA GLY A 215 -6.83 19.66 7.63
C GLY A 215 -6.05 18.72 8.55
N GLU A 216 -6.52 18.60 9.79
CA GLU A 216 -5.99 17.65 10.77
C GLU A 216 -6.17 16.21 10.32
N THR A 217 -5.17 15.38 10.58
CA THR A 217 -5.24 13.95 10.27
C THR A 217 -5.93 13.19 11.39
N ARG A 218 -7.04 12.55 11.07
CA ARG A 218 -7.78 11.67 11.97
C ARG A 218 -7.30 10.24 11.84
N THR A 219 -7.02 9.57 12.95
CA THR A 219 -6.64 8.15 12.97
C THR A 219 -7.85 7.29 13.33
N LEU A 220 -8.13 6.29 12.49
CA LEU A 220 -9.08 5.23 12.74
C LEU A 220 -8.30 3.96 13.11
N ASN A 221 -8.39 3.56 14.38
CA ASN A 221 -7.67 2.40 14.89
C ASN A 221 -8.28 1.10 14.39
N GLY A 222 -7.45 0.08 14.20
CA GLY A 222 -7.86 -1.22 13.73
C GLY A 222 -6.72 -2.24 13.77
N PRO A 223 -7.00 -3.49 13.37
CA PRO A 223 -5.98 -4.51 13.17
C PRO A 223 -5.04 -4.14 12.01
N LEU A 224 -4.06 -4.99 11.76
CA LEU A 224 -3.07 -4.83 10.71
C LEU A 224 -3.00 -6.12 9.88
N PHE A 225 -4.02 -6.35 9.06
CA PHE A 225 -4.02 -7.41 8.05
C PHE A 225 -3.19 -7.01 6.83
N SER A 226 -2.68 -7.98 6.08
CA SER A 226 -2.02 -7.69 4.81
C SER A 226 -2.99 -7.05 3.81
N VAL A 227 -2.50 -6.09 3.03
CA VAL A 227 -3.20 -5.50 1.89
C VAL A 227 -2.70 -6.05 0.56
N SER A 228 -1.95 -7.16 0.58
CA SER A 228 -1.57 -7.86 -0.65
C SER A 228 -2.80 -8.42 -1.36
N PRO A 229 -2.77 -8.60 -2.70
CA PRO A 229 -3.88 -9.21 -3.43
C PRO A 229 -4.26 -10.60 -2.91
N LEU A 230 -3.29 -11.37 -2.37
CA LEU A 230 -3.52 -12.68 -1.74
C LEU A 230 -4.46 -12.57 -0.53
N ALA A 231 -4.36 -11.50 0.25
CA ALA A 231 -5.21 -11.25 1.40
C ALA A 231 -6.54 -10.61 0.99
N LEU A 232 -6.51 -9.58 0.14
CA LEU A 232 -7.70 -8.85 -0.30
C LEU A 232 -8.66 -9.72 -1.12
N ARG A 233 -8.15 -10.67 -1.91
CA ARG A 233 -8.97 -11.68 -2.60
C ARG A 233 -9.72 -12.59 -1.63
N GLN A 234 -9.27 -12.76 -0.39
CA GLN A 234 -10.00 -13.52 0.63
C GLN A 234 -11.02 -12.64 1.37
N LYS A 235 -10.64 -11.41 1.71
CA LYS A 235 -11.47 -10.49 2.48
C LYS A 235 -11.15 -9.03 2.17
N LEU A 236 -12.00 -8.41 1.38
CA LEU A 236 -11.85 -7.00 0.98
C LEU A 236 -11.96 -6.04 2.18
N SER A 237 -12.69 -6.44 3.23
CA SER A 237 -12.89 -5.61 4.41
C SER A 237 -11.61 -5.27 5.18
N TYR A 238 -10.48 -5.93 4.88
CA TYR A 238 -9.19 -5.54 5.45
C TYR A 238 -8.80 -4.09 5.12
N LEU A 239 -9.28 -3.53 4.00
CA LEU A 239 -9.07 -2.13 3.66
C LEU A 239 -9.71 -1.16 4.67
N TRP A 240 -10.88 -1.48 5.20
CA TRP A 240 -11.58 -0.61 6.16
C TRP A 240 -11.59 -1.14 7.61
N GLU A 241 -11.12 -2.36 7.84
CA GLU A 241 -10.89 -2.86 9.19
C GLU A 241 -9.52 -2.40 9.71
N ASN A 242 -8.50 -2.28 8.84
CA ASN A 242 -7.15 -1.93 9.23
C ASN A 242 -7.05 -0.51 9.82
N LYS A 243 -6.04 -0.33 10.69
CA LYS A 243 -5.62 1.00 11.14
C LYS A 243 -5.33 1.87 9.92
N ARG A 244 -5.89 3.06 9.90
CA ARG A 244 -5.75 4.02 8.80
C ARG A 244 -5.83 5.46 9.27
N THR A 245 -5.33 6.35 8.46
CA THR A 245 -5.42 7.81 8.67
C THR A 245 -6.30 8.41 7.59
N VAL A 246 -6.99 9.49 7.92
CA VAL A 246 -7.89 10.24 7.03
C VAL A 246 -7.55 11.71 7.17
N THR A 247 -7.18 12.34 6.07
CA THR A 247 -6.93 13.78 5.98
C THR A 247 -7.83 14.37 4.89
N GLU A 248 -8.54 15.43 5.21
CA GLU A 248 -9.31 16.22 4.26
C GLU A 248 -8.41 17.29 3.65
N LEU A 249 -8.25 17.28 2.33
CA LEU A 249 -7.51 18.28 1.57
C LEU A 249 -8.51 19.20 0.86
N VAL A 250 -8.65 20.42 1.36
CA VAL A 250 -9.52 21.42 0.74
C VAL A 250 -8.81 22.00 -0.48
N THR A 251 -9.41 21.90 -1.66
CA THR A 251 -8.85 22.35 -2.92
C THR A 251 -9.65 23.49 -3.52
N LYS A 252 -9.04 24.28 -4.39
CA LYS A 252 -9.74 25.37 -5.10
C LYS A 252 -10.71 24.86 -6.18
N ASN A 253 -10.35 23.73 -6.83
CA ASN A 253 -11.01 23.31 -8.08
C ASN A 253 -11.85 22.03 -7.95
N PHE A 254 -11.52 21.14 -6.99
CA PHE A 254 -12.10 19.80 -6.92
C PHE A 254 -13.00 19.57 -5.69
N GLY A 255 -13.29 20.63 -4.91
CA GLY A 255 -13.90 20.48 -3.59
C GLY A 255 -12.90 19.90 -2.59
N THR A 256 -13.35 19.04 -1.69
CA THR A 256 -12.49 18.40 -0.70
C THR A 256 -12.08 17.02 -1.17
N VAL A 257 -10.78 16.74 -1.20
CA VAL A 257 -10.23 15.41 -1.51
C VAL A 257 -9.91 14.69 -0.22
N ILE A 258 -10.39 13.47 -0.05
CA ILE A 258 -9.98 12.61 1.07
C ILE A 258 -8.67 11.92 0.70
N CYS A 259 -7.63 12.19 1.48
CA CYS A 259 -6.35 11.48 1.42
C CYS A 259 -6.28 10.51 2.59
N MET A 260 -6.16 9.23 2.31
CA MET A 260 -6.15 8.18 3.32
C MET A 260 -4.92 7.30 3.17
N GLU A 261 -4.33 6.91 4.29
CA GLU A 261 -3.25 5.93 4.35
C GLU A 261 -3.71 4.74 5.20
N ILE A 262 -3.52 3.53 4.67
CA ILE A 262 -3.96 2.27 5.27
C ILE A 262 -2.72 1.48 5.67
N GLY A 263 -2.57 1.22 6.96
CA GLY A 263 -1.54 0.35 7.50
C GLY A 263 -1.85 -1.13 7.23
N ALA A 264 -0.82 -1.95 7.25
CA ALA A 264 -0.95 -3.39 7.07
C ALA A 264 -0.02 -4.17 7.98
N THR A 265 0.05 -5.49 7.83
CA THR A 265 0.95 -6.36 8.59
C THR A 265 2.38 -5.84 8.49
N CYS A 266 3.03 -5.69 9.62
CA CYS A 266 4.35 -5.07 9.81
C CYS A 266 4.41 -3.56 9.56
N VAL A 267 3.32 -2.89 9.12
CA VAL A 267 3.22 -1.43 8.97
C VAL A 267 2.17 -0.88 9.94
N GLY A 268 2.58 -0.71 11.18
CA GLY A 268 1.76 -0.02 12.18
C GLY A 268 2.00 1.47 12.27
N SER A 269 3.01 2.00 11.57
CA SER A 269 3.46 3.38 11.69
C SER A 269 3.26 4.14 10.39
N ILE A 270 2.29 5.06 10.41
CA ILE A 270 2.01 6.03 9.36
C ILE A 270 2.45 7.37 9.92
N HIS A 271 3.39 8.02 9.26
CA HIS A 271 3.96 9.30 9.68
C HIS A 271 3.55 10.39 8.71
N GLN A 272 2.92 11.45 9.23
CA GLN A 272 2.60 12.66 8.46
C GLN A 272 3.74 13.66 8.61
N THR A 273 4.16 14.32 7.52
CA THR A 273 5.28 15.26 7.51
C THR A 273 4.85 16.69 7.17
N PHE A 274 3.59 16.90 6.82
CA PHE A 274 3.02 18.22 6.56
C PHE A 274 2.49 18.90 7.84
N THR A 275 2.23 20.19 7.75
CA THR A 275 1.60 20.97 8.82
C THR A 275 0.13 21.24 8.45
N PRO A 276 -0.84 20.78 9.27
CA PRO A 276 -2.25 21.08 9.03
C PRO A 276 -2.53 22.58 8.93
N GLY A 277 -3.41 22.96 8.01
CA GLY A 277 -3.78 24.36 7.76
C GLY A 277 -2.79 25.15 6.90
N GLN A 278 -1.62 24.60 6.56
CA GLN A 278 -0.69 25.23 5.62
C GLN A 278 -0.97 24.74 4.19
N GLU A 279 -0.94 25.66 3.22
CA GLU A 279 -1.12 25.33 1.81
C GLU A 279 0.04 24.45 1.33
N VAL A 280 -0.30 23.40 0.56
CA VAL A 280 0.66 22.47 -0.04
C VAL A 280 0.53 22.50 -1.56
N ALA A 281 1.65 22.27 -2.25
CA ALA A 281 1.67 22.12 -3.69
C ALA A 281 1.35 20.66 -4.10
N LYS A 282 0.95 20.51 -5.36
CA LYS A 282 0.84 19.17 -5.99
C LYS A 282 2.21 18.49 -5.99
N GLY A 283 2.26 17.27 -5.50
CA GLY A 283 3.50 16.49 -5.41
C GLY A 283 4.31 16.74 -4.14
N ASP A 284 3.91 17.64 -3.25
CA ASP A 284 4.56 17.78 -1.94
C ASP A 284 4.43 16.49 -1.12
N GLU A 285 5.47 16.17 -0.34
CA GLU A 285 5.45 15.02 0.55
C GLU A 285 4.38 15.20 1.63
N LYS A 286 3.46 14.23 1.71
CA LYS A 286 2.46 14.17 2.77
C LYS A 286 2.96 13.36 3.97
N GLY A 287 3.77 12.33 3.70
CA GLY A 287 4.29 11.47 4.76
C GLY A 287 4.94 10.20 4.26
N TYR A 288 5.12 9.25 5.17
CA TYR A 288 5.74 7.95 4.85
C TYR A 288 5.23 6.80 5.72
N PHE A 289 5.38 5.60 5.19
CA PHE A 289 5.15 4.37 5.93
C PHE A 289 6.49 3.82 6.45
N ALA A 290 6.55 3.46 7.73
CA ALA A 290 7.62 2.61 8.23
C ALA A 290 7.35 1.15 7.80
N PHE A 291 8.37 0.29 7.91
CA PHE A 291 8.49 -1.03 7.27
C PHE A 291 7.21 -1.86 7.16
N GLY A 292 6.93 -2.38 5.93
CA GLY A 292 5.92 -3.36 5.52
C GLY A 292 5.04 -2.90 4.35
N GLY A 293 4.11 -3.74 3.85
CA GLY A 293 3.16 -3.37 2.80
C GLY A 293 2.15 -2.32 3.28
N SER A 294 1.70 -1.45 2.39
CA SER A 294 0.80 -0.34 2.72
C SER A 294 -0.06 0.05 1.52
N SER A 295 -1.06 0.87 1.75
CA SER A 295 -1.86 1.43 0.66
C SER A 295 -2.22 2.88 0.96
N THR A 296 -2.32 3.69 -0.10
CA THR A 296 -2.99 4.98 -0.05
C THR A 296 -4.31 4.90 -0.81
N LEU A 297 -5.27 5.72 -0.43
CA LEU A 297 -6.55 5.80 -1.07
C LEU A 297 -6.98 7.26 -1.17
N LEU A 298 -7.42 7.67 -2.35
CA LEU A 298 -7.99 8.98 -2.59
C LEU A 298 -9.48 8.83 -2.92
N LEU A 299 -10.30 9.71 -2.34
CA LEU A 299 -11.70 9.85 -2.70
C LEU A 299 -11.95 11.29 -3.12
N PHE A 300 -12.68 11.44 -4.21
CA PHE A 300 -13.06 12.74 -4.76
C PHE A 300 -14.58 12.92 -4.69
N GLU A 301 -15.03 14.15 -4.65
CA GLU A 301 -16.46 14.46 -4.71
C GLU A 301 -17.03 14.04 -6.08
N PRO A 302 -18.30 13.63 -6.17
CA PRO A 302 -18.94 13.31 -7.44
C PRO A 302 -18.81 14.46 -8.43
N ASN A 303 -18.60 14.14 -9.71
CA ASN A 303 -18.50 15.10 -10.81
C ASN A 303 -17.40 16.17 -10.66
N SER A 304 -16.40 15.95 -9.81
CA SER A 304 -15.26 16.87 -9.63
C SER A 304 -14.12 16.59 -10.59
N ILE A 305 -13.87 15.31 -10.85
CA ILE A 305 -12.76 14.84 -11.69
C ILE A 305 -13.14 13.61 -12.49
N THR A 306 -12.33 13.29 -13.49
CA THR A 306 -12.26 11.97 -14.12
C THR A 306 -10.85 11.40 -13.98
N LEU A 307 -10.73 10.11 -13.66
CA LEU A 307 -9.45 9.41 -13.69
C LEU A 307 -9.03 9.12 -15.14
N THR A 308 -7.72 8.91 -15.37
CA THR A 308 -7.21 8.58 -16.71
C THR A 308 -7.78 7.27 -17.22
N ASN A 309 -7.96 7.18 -18.54
CA ASN A 309 -8.61 6.01 -19.17
C ASN A 309 -7.85 4.70 -18.91
N ASP A 310 -6.51 4.74 -18.87
CA ASP A 310 -5.69 3.55 -18.59
C ASP A 310 -5.91 3.02 -17.18
N LEU A 311 -6.08 3.90 -16.17
CA LEU A 311 -6.45 3.51 -14.80
C LEU A 311 -7.84 2.87 -14.76
N LEU A 312 -8.82 3.49 -15.42
CA LEU A 312 -10.18 2.97 -15.44
C LEU A 312 -10.29 1.65 -16.18
N GLU A 313 -9.63 1.54 -17.33
CA GLU A 313 -9.70 0.34 -18.18
C GLU A 313 -8.96 -0.86 -17.53
N SER A 314 -7.74 -0.66 -17.02
CA SER A 314 -7.02 -1.72 -16.31
C SER A 314 -7.80 -2.22 -15.08
N SER A 315 -8.43 -1.30 -14.35
CA SER A 315 -9.25 -1.65 -13.18
C SER A 315 -10.51 -2.44 -13.53
N ARG A 316 -11.18 -2.12 -14.66
CA ARG A 316 -12.31 -2.92 -15.17
C ARG A 316 -11.90 -4.35 -15.52
N GLN A 317 -10.66 -4.55 -15.98
CA GLN A 317 -10.09 -5.87 -16.26
C GLN A 317 -9.51 -6.55 -15.02
N MET A 318 -9.64 -5.95 -13.84
CA MET A 318 -9.07 -6.42 -12.57
C MET A 318 -7.52 -6.52 -12.60
N ILE A 319 -6.88 -5.66 -13.39
CA ILE A 319 -5.44 -5.55 -13.54
C ILE A 319 -4.99 -4.27 -12.83
N GLU A 320 -4.05 -4.40 -11.90
CA GLU A 320 -3.41 -3.24 -11.28
C GLU A 320 -2.46 -2.57 -12.29
N LEU A 321 -2.43 -1.23 -12.31
CA LEU A 321 -1.53 -0.44 -13.12
C LEU A 321 -0.34 0.04 -12.28
N TYR A 322 0.87 -0.46 -12.55
CA TYR A 322 2.07 0.05 -11.91
C TYR A 322 2.46 1.40 -12.50
N ALA A 323 2.67 2.37 -11.64
CA ALA A 323 3.19 3.68 -12.03
C ALA A 323 3.87 4.38 -10.85
N LYS A 324 4.71 5.36 -11.15
CA LYS A 324 5.47 6.15 -10.17
C LYS A 324 4.66 7.34 -9.67
N VAL A 325 4.92 7.77 -8.44
CA VAL A 325 4.39 8.99 -7.85
C VAL A 325 4.62 10.19 -8.77
N GLY A 326 3.68 11.12 -8.78
CA GLY A 326 3.77 12.33 -9.60
C GLY A 326 3.30 12.16 -11.04
N THR A 327 3.13 10.92 -11.54
CA THR A 327 2.59 10.71 -12.89
C THR A 327 1.07 10.99 -12.92
N LYS A 328 0.52 11.27 -14.09
CA LYS A 328 -0.89 11.65 -14.29
C LYS A 328 -1.87 10.65 -13.68
N ALA A 329 -2.85 11.13 -12.96
CA ALA A 329 -3.91 10.31 -12.37
C ALA A 329 -5.32 10.72 -12.86
N GLY A 330 -5.54 11.98 -13.15
CA GLY A 330 -6.86 12.45 -13.54
C GLY A 330 -6.91 13.89 -14.01
N TYR A 331 -8.08 14.29 -14.46
CA TYR A 331 -8.38 15.60 -15.00
C TYR A 331 -9.59 16.20 -14.28
N GLN A 332 -9.62 17.50 -14.17
CA GLN A 332 -10.78 18.24 -13.70
C GLN A 332 -11.93 18.07 -14.70
N LEU A 333 -13.13 17.80 -14.21
CA LEU A 333 -14.33 17.95 -15.04
C LEU A 333 -14.75 19.42 -15.03
N GLU A 334 -15.07 19.94 -16.23
CA GLU A 334 -15.69 21.27 -16.32
C GLU A 334 -17.03 21.21 -15.57
N ARG A 335 -17.20 22.07 -14.57
CA ARG A 335 -18.51 22.24 -13.96
C ARG A 335 -19.32 23.07 -14.94
N ASP A 336 -20.40 22.51 -15.45
CA ASP A 336 -21.39 23.30 -16.13
C ASP A 336 -21.82 24.43 -15.20
N THR A 337 -21.36 25.63 -15.48
CA THR A 337 -21.85 26.86 -14.81
C THR A 337 -23.27 27.06 -15.25
N GLN A 338 -24.22 26.49 -14.47
CA GLN A 338 -25.65 26.85 -14.58
C GLN A 338 -25.90 28.21 -13.92
#